data_5b77cf490afd5c390341db12ca1ca15a
#
_entry.id   5b77cf490afd5c390341db12ca1ca15a
#
_cell.length_a   1.000
_cell.length_b   1.000
_cell.length_c   1.000
_cell.angle_alpha   90.00
_cell.angle_beta   90.00
_cell.angle_gamma   90.00
#
_symmetry.space_group_name_H-M   'P 1'
#
loop_
_entity.id
_entity.type
_entity.pdbx_description
1 polymer ?
#
loop_
_entity_poly.entity_id
_entity_poly.type
_entity_poly.pdbx_seq_one_letter_code
_entity_poly.pdbx_strand_id
1 'polypeptide(L)'
;TLLVEEGILERRVGSGTYVASHRVQEKMRGTTSFTEIVRSQGKTPSSRLISYQRKPANNTELQRLQLKETDYVIRMERVRYADHMPLVFEVAAIPETLIQSFNKEDITEHFFQTLTDHGYEIGKSQQTIYAKNASEKVTNYLKIPKNHAVLVLTQVSYFTDGRPFEYVHSQYVGDRFEFYLENK
;
A
#
# COMPACT_ATOMS: atom_id res chain seq x y z
N THR A 1 -4.96 -32.99 10.05
CA THR A 1 -3.57 -33.44 9.78
C THR A 1 -2.61 -32.40 10.29
N LEU A 2 -1.48 -32.82 10.85
CA LEU A 2 -0.44 -31.98 11.47
C LEU A 2 -0.07 -30.76 10.59
N LEU A 3 0.17 -30.97 9.31
CA LEU A 3 0.53 -29.91 8.36
C LEU A 3 -0.58 -28.87 8.11
N VAL A 4 -1.83 -29.22 8.31
CA VAL A 4 -2.95 -28.25 8.26
C VAL A 4 -3.01 -27.44 9.56
N GLU A 5 -2.76 -28.08 10.71
CA GLU A 5 -2.72 -27.44 12.02
C GLU A 5 -1.51 -26.49 12.15
N GLU A 6 -0.39 -26.84 11.51
CA GLU A 6 0.82 -26.00 11.40
C GLU A 6 0.69 -24.88 10.36
N GLY A 7 -0.42 -24.81 9.62
CA GLY A 7 -0.65 -23.80 8.59
C GLY A 7 0.16 -23.97 7.30
N ILE A 8 0.83 -25.13 7.12
CA ILE A 8 1.60 -25.47 5.90
C ILE A 8 0.67 -25.87 4.77
N LEU A 9 -0.44 -26.54 5.09
CA LEU A 9 -1.47 -26.93 4.14
C LEU A 9 -2.81 -26.28 4.48
N GLU A 10 -3.56 -25.94 3.45
CA GLU A 10 -4.94 -25.45 3.53
C GLU A 10 -5.88 -26.50 2.96
N ARG A 11 -6.89 -26.91 3.74
CA ARG A 11 -7.94 -27.80 3.27
C ARG A 11 -9.14 -27.00 2.78
N ARG A 12 -9.51 -27.20 1.51
CA ARG A 12 -10.72 -26.63 0.92
C ARG A 12 -11.75 -27.73 0.75
N VAL A 13 -12.87 -27.63 1.48
CA VAL A 13 -13.94 -28.63 1.43
C VAL A 13 -14.46 -28.76 -0.01
N GLY A 14 -14.49 -30.00 -0.53
CA GLY A 14 -14.91 -30.32 -1.89
C GLY A 14 -13.83 -30.12 -2.97
N SER A 15 -12.67 -29.54 -2.66
CA SER A 15 -11.62 -29.25 -3.65
C SER A 15 -10.26 -29.91 -3.35
N GLY A 16 -10.01 -30.32 -2.11
CA GLY A 16 -8.76 -30.99 -1.74
C GLY A 16 -7.92 -30.24 -0.69
N THR A 17 -6.64 -30.62 -0.60
CA THR A 17 -5.66 -30.01 0.30
C THR A 17 -4.56 -29.36 -0.53
N TYR A 18 -4.24 -28.11 -0.24
CA TYR A 18 -3.30 -27.27 -0.97
C TYR A 18 -2.19 -26.79 -0.04
N VAL A 19 -1.06 -26.39 -0.60
CA VAL A 19 -0.03 -25.68 0.17
C VAL A 19 -0.60 -24.29 0.51
N ALA A 20 -0.62 -23.96 1.80
CA ALA A 20 -1.11 -22.67 2.25
C ALA A 20 -0.19 -21.55 1.77
N SER A 21 -0.76 -20.49 1.24
CA SER A 21 0.01 -19.29 0.93
C SER A 21 0.23 -18.50 2.22
N HIS A 22 1.49 -18.28 2.59
CA HIS A 22 1.84 -17.39 3.71
C HIS A 22 1.87 -15.92 3.31
N ARG A 23 1.61 -15.61 2.03
CA ARG A 23 1.57 -14.25 1.52
C ARG A 23 0.31 -13.53 1.97
N VAL A 24 0.46 -12.25 2.28
CA VAL A 24 -0.69 -11.35 2.36
C VAL A 24 -1.20 -11.13 0.94
N GLN A 25 -2.49 -11.31 0.74
CA GLN A 25 -3.12 -11.21 -0.58
C GLN A 25 -3.98 -9.96 -0.67
N GLU A 26 -3.72 -9.12 -1.66
CA GLU A 26 -4.62 -8.03 -2.05
C GLU A 26 -5.54 -8.49 -3.17
N LYS A 27 -6.86 -8.48 -2.90
CA LYS A 27 -7.86 -8.65 -3.95
C LYS A 27 -8.05 -7.32 -4.67
N MET A 28 -7.72 -7.29 -5.95
CA MET A 28 -7.78 -6.07 -6.76
C MET A 28 -9.22 -5.72 -7.13
N ARG A 29 -10.02 -5.39 -6.10
CA ARG A 29 -11.43 -4.99 -6.21
C ARG A 29 -11.64 -3.71 -5.42
N GLY A 30 -11.86 -2.61 -6.12
CA GLY A 30 -12.06 -1.30 -5.49
C GLY A 30 -10.78 -0.73 -4.88
N THR A 31 -10.95 0.35 -4.14
CA THR A 31 -9.85 1.04 -3.44
C THR A 31 -9.87 0.66 -1.97
N THR A 32 -8.91 -0.15 -1.55
CA THR A 32 -8.81 -0.68 -0.19
C THR A 32 -7.48 -0.22 0.42
N SER A 33 -7.49 0.15 1.70
CA SER A 33 -6.27 0.52 2.40
C SER A 33 -5.44 -0.71 2.78
N PHE A 34 -4.11 -0.55 2.88
CA PHE A 34 -3.22 -1.62 3.36
C PHE A 34 -3.66 -2.19 4.72
N THR A 35 -4.10 -1.32 5.63
CA THR A 35 -4.59 -1.71 6.96
C THR A 35 -5.79 -2.67 6.87
N GLU A 36 -6.76 -2.36 6.01
CA GLU A 36 -7.93 -3.22 5.78
C GLU A 36 -7.55 -4.55 5.15
N ILE A 37 -6.63 -4.54 4.16
CA ILE A 37 -6.13 -5.75 3.51
C ILE A 37 -5.52 -6.71 4.52
N VAL A 38 -4.63 -6.22 5.38
CA VAL A 38 -3.93 -7.03 6.37
C VAL A 38 -4.90 -7.55 7.45
N ARG A 39 -5.78 -6.69 7.97
CA ARG A 39 -6.78 -7.08 8.99
C ARG A 39 -7.77 -8.11 8.48
N SER A 40 -8.21 -8.01 7.22
CA SER A 40 -9.15 -8.96 6.62
C SER A 40 -8.63 -10.40 6.57
N GLN A 41 -7.32 -10.58 6.71
CA GLN A 41 -6.65 -11.87 6.71
C GLN A 41 -6.19 -12.31 8.10
N GLY A 42 -6.72 -11.67 9.16
CA GLY A 42 -6.44 -12.02 10.55
C GLY A 42 -5.05 -11.63 11.04
N LYS A 43 -4.34 -10.76 10.30
CA LYS A 43 -3.01 -10.27 10.66
C LYS A 43 -3.07 -8.87 11.25
N THR A 44 -2.05 -8.52 12.02
CA THR A 44 -1.93 -7.20 12.67
C THR A 44 -1.08 -6.27 11.79
N PRO A 45 -1.68 -5.20 11.21
CA PRO A 45 -0.94 -4.20 10.46
C PRO A 45 -0.20 -3.25 11.39
N SER A 46 1.00 -2.84 10.98
CA SER A 46 1.72 -1.73 11.61
C SER A 46 2.56 -0.99 10.58
N SER A 47 3.02 0.20 10.95
CA SER A 47 3.84 1.05 10.08
C SER A 47 5.00 1.64 10.85
N ARG A 48 6.12 1.81 10.15
CA ARG A 48 7.24 2.61 10.61
C ARG A 48 7.42 3.78 9.66
N LEU A 49 7.18 4.99 10.15
CA LEU A 49 7.42 6.22 9.41
C LEU A 49 8.94 6.46 9.29
N ILE A 50 9.41 6.62 8.07
CA ILE A 50 10.83 6.90 7.76
C ILE A 50 11.03 8.40 7.56
N SER A 51 10.17 9.03 6.76
CA SER A 51 10.20 10.47 6.55
C SER A 51 8.79 11.03 6.31
N TYR A 52 8.63 12.30 6.69
CA TYR A 52 7.40 13.06 6.45
C TYR A 52 7.80 14.50 6.17
N GLN A 53 7.70 14.94 4.92
CA GLN A 53 8.25 16.21 4.49
C GLN A 53 7.30 16.95 3.55
N ARG A 54 7.16 18.24 3.78
CA ARG A 54 6.59 19.18 2.83
C ARG A 54 7.60 19.43 1.71
N LYS A 55 7.21 19.19 0.45
CA LYS A 55 8.09 19.40 -0.72
C LYS A 55 7.31 19.99 -1.89
N PRO A 56 7.96 20.75 -2.77
CA PRO A 56 7.39 21.08 -4.07
C PRO A 56 7.03 19.77 -4.80
N ALA A 57 5.87 19.75 -5.45
CA ALA A 57 5.47 18.61 -6.25
C ALA A 57 6.43 18.41 -7.43
N ASN A 58 6.89 17.19 -7.66
CA ASN A 58 7.69 16.85 -8.83
C ASN A 58 6.80 16.64 -10.07
N ASN A 59 7.41 16.53 -11.25
CA ASN A 59 6.67 16.41 -12.51
C ASN A 59 5.66 15.25 -12.53
N THR A 60 6.00 14.11 -11.96
CA THR A 60 5.09 12.97 -11.88
C THR A 60 3.92 13.28 -10.95
N GLU A 61 4.17 13.88 -9.80
CA GLU A 61 3.14 14.27 -8.83
C GLU A 61 2.22 15.36 -9.39
N LEU A 62 2.79 16.37 -10.08
CA LEU A 62 2.02 17.41 -10.78
C LEU A 62 1.01 16.78 -11.75
N GLN A 63 1.49 15.84 -12.57
CA GLN A 63 0.67 15.18 -13.57
C GLN A 63 -0.39 14.25 -12.92
N ARG A 64 0.04 13.40 -11.99
CA ARG A 64 -0.82 12.37 -11.38
C ARG A 64 -1.85 12.94 -10.43
N LEU A 65 -1.50 14.01 -9.71
CA LEU A 65 -2.37 14.67 -8.75
C LEU A 65 -3.07 15.92 -9.31
N GLN A 66 -2.86 16.22 -10.62
CA GLN A 66 -3.44 17.39 -11.31
C GLN A 66 -3.13 18.71 -10.57
N LEU A 67 -1.88 18.84 -10.11
CA LEU A 67 -1.39 19.99 -9.37
C LEU A 67 -0.74 21.03 -10.31
N LYS A 68 -0.60 22.25 -9.79
CA LYS A 68 0.14 23.35 -10.44
C LYS A 68 1.61 23.31 -10.02
N GLU A 69 2.49 23.88 -10.84
CA GLU A 69 3.94 23.97 -10.54
C GLU A 69 4.28 24.62 -9.20
N THR A 70 3.38 25.48 -8.70
CA THR A 70 3.55 26.16 -7.41
C THR A 70 3.03 25.35 -6.21
N ASP A 71 2.41 24.18 -6.45
CA ASP A 71 1.77 23.41 -5.40
C ASP A 71 2.80 22.53 -4.67
N TYR A 72 2.48 22.27 -3.42
CA TYR A 72 3.26 21.43 -2.53
C TYR A 72 2.51 20.13 -2.20
N VAL A 73 3.29 19.13 -1.93
CA VAL A 73 2.80 17.85 -1.40
C VAL A 73 3.43 17.56 -0.05
N ILE A 74 2.74 16.82 0.77
CA ILE A 74 3.36 16.07 1.86
C ILE A 74 3.81 14.75 1.26
N ARG A 75 5.12 14.54 1.25
CA ARG A 75 5.74 13.28 0.82
C ARG A 75 6.19 12.52 2.04
N MET A 76 5.65 11.32 2.21
CA MET A 76 6.04 10.44 3.30
C MET A 76 6.59 9.12 2.78
N GLU A 77 7.61 8.63 3.49
CA GLU A 77 8.16 7.29 3.29
C GLU A 77 7.86 6.46 4.52
N ARG A 78 7.39 5.23 4.32
CA ARG A 78 7.11 4.30 5.42
C ARG A 78 7.32 2.85 5.01
N VAL A 79 7.63 2.03 6.00
CA VAL A 79 7.61 0.57 5.87
C VAL A 79 6.34 0.06 6.50
N ARG A 80 5.62 -0.81 5.79
CA ARG A 80 4.36 -1.41 6.26
C ARG A 80 4.62 -2.88 6.61
N TYR A 81 4.01 -3.30 7.69
CA TYR A 81 4.23 -4.62 8.30
C TYR A 81 2.90 -5.37 8.45
N ALA A 82 2.98 -6.71 8.39
CA ALA A 82 1.96 -7.61 8.90
C ALA A 82 2.62 -8.58 9.88
N ASP A 83 2.09 -8.69 11.11
CA ASP A 83 2.64 -9.51 12.20
C ASP A 83 4.17 -9.30 12.37
N HIS A 84 4.60 -8.04 12.41
CA HIS A 84 6.01 -7.61 12.51
C HIS A 84 6.91 -7.94 11.30
N MET A 85 6.39 -8.59 10.25
CA MET A 85 7.11 -8.86 9.02
C MET A 85 7.01 -7.67 8.07
N PRO A 86 8.12 -7.06 7.60
CA PRO A 86 8.07 -5.97 6.64
C PRO A 86 7.60 -6.50 5.28
N LEU A 87 6.57 -5.89 4.72
CA LEU A 87 5.97 -6.28 3.44
C LEU A 87 6.21 -5.27 2.34
N VAL A 88 6.16 -3.97 2.67
CA VAL A 88 6.09 -2.90 1.69
C VAL A 88 6.95 -1.72 2.14
N PHE A 89 7.76 -1.22 1.22
CA PHE A 89 8.33 0.13 1.30
C PHE A 89 7.50 1.05 0.42
N GLU A 90 6.90 2.07 1.02
CA GLU A 90 5.93 2.95 0.37
C GLU A 90 6.39 4.40 0.40
N VAL A 91 6.24 5.08 -0.73
CA VAL A 91 6.37 6.53 -0.85
C VAL A 91 5.03 7.08 -1.28
N ALA A 92 4.38 7.85 -0.43
CA ALA A 92 3.10 8.50 -0.72
C ALA A 92 3.27 10.01 -0.85
N ALA A 93 2.57 10.60 -1.82
CA ALA A 93 2.47 12.03 -2.00
C ALA A 93 0.99 12.45 -1.92
N ILE A 94 0.71 13.40 -1.06
CA ILE A 94 -0.64 13.93 -0.80
C ILE A 94 -0.61 15.43 -1.01
N PRO A 95 -1.58 16.01 -1.77
CA PRO A 95 -1.68 17.47 -1.91
C PRO A 95 -1.75 18.15 -0.55
N GLU A 96 -0.85 19.10 -0.29
CA GLU A 96 -0.80 19.81 1.00
C GLU A 96 -2.14 20.46 1.35
N THR A 97 -2.79 21.06 0.37
CA THR A 97 -4.07 21.78 0.55
C THR A 97 -5.19 20.89 1.07
N LEU A 98 -5.13 19.58 0.79
CA LEU A 98 -6.14 18.62 1.27
C LEU A 98 -6.04 18.35 2.77
N ILE A 99 -4.83 18.37 3.31
CA ILE A 99 -4.54 17.84 4.65
C ILE A 99 -4.09 18.88 5.66
N GLN A 100 -4.25 20.18 5.34
CA GLN A 100 -3.83 21.28 6.21
C GLN A 100 -4.49 21.27 7.59
N SER A 101 -5.71 20.73 7.69
CA SER A 101 -6.46 20.64 8.94
C SER A 101 -6.30 19.30 9.67
N PHE A 102 -5.55 18.35 9.11
CA PHE A 102 -5.39 17.01 9.68
C PHE A 102 -4.14 16.93 10.53
N ASN A 103 -4.21 16.14 11.59
CA ASN A 103 -3.04 15.81 12.39
C ASN A 103 -2.12 14.87 11.62
N LYS A 104 -0.82 14.94 11.89
CA LYS A 104 0.17 14.07 11.25
C LYS A 104 -0.12 12.58 11.49
N GLU A 105 -0.54 12.23 12.70
CA GLU A 105 -0.89 10.84 13.06
C GLU A 105 -2.06 10.33 12.21
N ASP A 106 -3.10 11.12 12.02
CA ASP A 106 -4.26 10.78 11.20
C ASP A 106 -3.85 10.47 9.75
N ILE A 107 -2.88 11.24 9.22
CA ILE A 107 -2.37 11.05 7.85
C ILE A 107 -1.47 9.80 7.76
N THR A 108 -0.62 9.58 8.74
CA THR A 108 0.37 8.50 8.69
C THR A 108 -0.19 7.13 9.03
N GLU A 109 -1.22 7.05 9.88
CA GLU A 109 -1.77 5.80 10.41
C GLU A 109 -3.18 5.47 9.89
N HIS A 110 -4.01 6.49 9.67
CA HIS A 110 -5.46 6.32 9.44
C HIS A 110 -6.00 7.14 8.27
N PHE A 111 -5.20 7.44 7.25
CA PHE A 111 -5.51 8.44 6.23
C PHE A 111 -6.89 8.24 5.55
N PHE A 112 -7.19 7.04 5.08
CA PHE A 112 -8.47 6.78 4.40
C PHE A 112 -9.67 6.93 5.36
N GLN A 113 -9.53 6.46 6.60
CA GLN A 113 -10.56 6.65 7.62
C GLN A 113 -10.75 8.13 7.94
N THR A 114 -9.64 8.87 8.11
CA THR A 114 -9.68 10.32 8.35
C THR A 114 -10.40 11.07 7.24
N LEU A 115 -10.12 10.74 5.97
CA LEU A 115 -10.83 11.32 4.84
C LEU A 115 -12.34 11.05 4.92
N THR A 116 -12.73 9.81 5.18
CA THR A 116 -14.14 9.41 5.30
C THR A 116 -14.85 10.14 6.46
N ASP A 117 -14.19 10.24 7.61
CA ASP A 117 -14.71 10.94 8.78
C ASP A 117 -14.90 12.45 8.54
N HIS A 118 -14.14 13.02 7.61
CA HIS A 118 -14.27 14.41 7.16
C HIS A 118 -15.24 14.59 5.97
N GLY A 119 -16.00 13.56 5.63
CA GLY A 119 -17.03 13.61 4.60
C GLY A 119 -16.53 13.45 3.16
N TYR A 120 -15.29 13.04 2.96
CA TYR A 120 -14.80 12.70 1.63
C TYR A 120 -15.24 11.30 1.26
N GLU A 121 -15.74 11.13 0.05
CA GLU A 121 -16.12 9.83 -0.49
C GLU A 121 -15.00 9.29 -1.39
N ILE A 122 -14.42 8.16 -0.97
CA ILE A 122 -13.35 7.48 -1.72
C ILE A 122 -13.95 6.79 -2.92
N GLY A 123 -13.42 7.10 -4.10
CA GLY A 123 -13.85 6.57 -5.38
C GLY A 123 -12.90 5.50 -5.94
N LYS A 124 -12.62 5.60 -7.24
CA LYS A 124 -11.75 4.66 -7.96
C LYS A 124 -10.28 4.88 -7.66
N SER A 125 -9.47 3.87 -7.96
CA SER A 125 -8.02 3.99 -8.11
C SER A 125 -7.55 3.52 -9.49
N GLN A 126 -6.43 4.08 -9.94
CA GLN A 126 -5.71 3.61 -11.13
C GLN A 126 -4.37 3.05 -10.68
N GLN A 127 -4.10 1.83 -11.07
CA GLN A 127 -2.93 1.08 -10.62
C GLN A 127 -2.10 0.59 -11.79
N THR A 128 -0.78 0.59 -11.62
CA THR A 128 0.17 -0.06 -12.53
C THR A 128 1.10 -0.93 -11.71
N ILE A 129 1.26 -2.18 -12.12
CA ILE A 129 2.12 -3.16 -11.44
C ILE A 129 3.22 -3.61 -12.40
N TYR A 130 4.47 -3.60 -11.94
CA TYR A 130 5.62 -4.13 -12.65
C TYR A 130 6.68 -4.65 -11.67
N ALA A 131 7.64 -5.43 -12.16
CA ALA A 131 8.74 -5.96 -11.36
C ALA A 131 10.02 -5.17 -11.62
N LYS A 132 10.84 -5.03 -10.58
CA LYS A 132 12.22 -4.53 -10.66
C LYS A 132 13.08 -5.10 -9.54
N ASN A 133 14.40 -4.95 -9.65
CA ASN A 133 15.28 -5.20 -8.54
C ASN A 133 15.22 -4.05 -7.52
N ALA A 134 15.17 -4.38 -6.25
CA ALA A 134 15.15 -3.40 -5.17
C ALA A 134 16.50 -2.68 -5.08
N SER A 135 16.46 -1.38 -4.77
CA SER A 135 17.65 -0.61 -4.41
C SER A 135 18.20 -1.05 -3.05
N GLU A 136 19.45 -0.71 -2.76
CA GLU A 136 20.06 -1.03 -1.45
C GLU A 136 19.26 -0.41 -0.28
N LYS A 137 18.75 0.82 -0.44
CA LYS A 137 17.85 1.45 0.54
C LYS A 137 16.64 0.56 0.85
N VAL A 138 15.96 0.09 -0.20
CA VAL A 138 14.74 -0.72 -0.06
C VAL A 138 15.05 -2.11 0.51
N THR A 139 16.14 -2.76 0.07
CA THR A 139 16.52 -4.06 0.61
C THR A 139 16.81 -4.01 2.11
N ASN A 140 17.45 -2.94 2.57
CA ASN A 140 17.73 -2.73 3.99
C ASN A 140 16.45 -2.56 4.81
N TYR A 141 15.49 -1.75 4.35
CA TYR A 141 14.23 -1.55 5.04
C TYR A 141 13.33 -2.78 5.04
N LEU A 142 13.30 -3.52 3.94
CA LEU A 142 12.47 -4.72 3.81
C LEU A 142 13.14 -5.99 4.34
N LYS A 143 14.42 -5.91 4.76
CA LYS A 143 15.21 -7.06 5.22
C LYS A 143 15.22 -8.20 4.21
N ILE A 144 15.55 -7.87 2.97
CA ILE A 144 15.68 -8.81 1.85
C ILE A 144 17.11 -8.76 1.28
N PRO A 145 17.56 -9.80 0.56
CA PRO A 145 18.87 -9.83 -0.06
C PRO A 145 19.08 -8.70 -1.08
N LYS A 146 20.34 -8.31 -1.32
CA LYS A 146 20.69 -7.39 -2.41
C LYS A 146 20.23 -7.95 -3.75
N ASN A 147 19.79 -7.07 -4.64
CA ASN A 147 19.25 -7.41 -5.96
C ASN A 147 18.00 -8.31 -5.94
N HIS A 148 17.33 -8.44 -4.80
CA HIS A 148 16.07 -9.16 -4.72
C HIS A 148 14.99 -8.43 -5.53
N ALA A 149 14.22 -9.19 -6.30
CA ALA A 149 13.11 -8.62 -7.07
C ALA A 149 11.95 -8.20 -6.15
N VAL A 150 11.37 -7.05 -6.46
CA VAL A 150 10.15 -6.56 -5.80
C VAL A 150 9.08 -6.27 -6.85
N LEU A 151 7.83 -6.40 -6.44
CA LEU A 151 6.69 -5.90 -7.22
C LEU A 151 6.48 -4.43 -6.88
N VAL A 152 6.47 -3.59 -7.90
CA VAL A 152 6.15 -2.17 -7.77
C VAL A 152 4.70 -1.96 -8.12
N LEU A 153 3.97 -1.32 -7.23
CA LEU A 153 2.65 -0.78 -7.50
C LEU A 153 2.72 0.74 -7.47
N THR A 154 2.34 1.39 -8.55
CA THR A 154 2.01 2.81 -8.53
C THR A 154 0.50 2.98 -8.54
N GLN A 155 -0.03 3.83 -7.68
CA GLN A 155 -1.46 4.06 -7.57
C GLN A 155 -1.79 5.54 -7.47
N VAL A 156 -2.82 5.95 -8.19
CA VAL A 156 -3.52 7.22 -7.96
C VAL A 156 -4.90 6.89 -7.43
N SER A 157 -5.24 7.46 -6.27
CA SER A 157 -6.54 7.32 -5.64
C SER A 157 -7.37 8.59 -5.87
N TYR A 158 -8.65 8.42 -6.19
CA TYR A 158 -9.58 9.49 -6.53
C TYR A 158 -10.77 9.50 -5.57
N PHE A 159 -11.28 10.68 -5.30
CA PHE A 159 -12.61 10.83 -4.73
C PHE A 159 -13.71 10.51 -5.77
N THR A 160 -14.94 10.31 -5.33
CA THR A 160 -16.07 10.04 -6.22
C THR A 160 -16.35 11.21 -7.17
N ASP A 161 -15.95 12.44 -6.83
CA ASP A 161 -16.04 13.63 -7.69
C ASP A 161 -14.94 13.69 -8.77
N GLY A 162 -14.02 12.73 -8.79
CA GLY A 162 -12.95 12.61 -9.78
C GLY A 162 -11.64 13.32 -9.42
N ARG A 163 -11.57 14.04 -8.28
CA ARG A 163 -10.31 14.66 -7.83
C ARG A 163 -9.33 13.61 -7.31
N PRO A 164 -8.06 13.60 -7.77
CA PRO A 164 -7.03 12.76 -7.20
C PRO A 164 -6.62 13.29 -5.82
N PHE A 165 -6.41 12.38 -4.86
CA PHE A 165 -6.04 12.79 -3.50
C PHE A 165 -4.74 12.16 -2.98
N GLU A 166 -4.26 11.11 -3.62
CA GLU A 166 -3.03 10.45 -3.23
C GLU A 166 -2.35 9.81 -4.44
N TYR A 167 -1.04 9.94 -4.51
CA TYR A 167 -0.18 9.17 -5.43
C TYR A 167 0.81 8.36 -4.61
N VAL A 168 0.80 7.05 -4.82
CA VAL A 168 1.64 6.11 -4.06
C VAL A 168 2.54 5.34 -5.01
N HIS A 169 3.79 5.15 -4.59
CA HIS A 169 4.76 4.25 -5.18
C HIS A 169 5.19 3.23 -4.11
N SER A 170 4.72 2.00 -4.24
CA SER A 170 4.92 0.94 -3.27
C SER A 170 5.77 -0.17 -3.86
N GLN A 171 6.71 -0.70 -3.07
CA GLN A 171 7.56 -1.82 -3.44
C GLN A 171 7.30 -2.98 -2.47
N TYR A 172 6.74 -4.06 -3.00
CA TYR A 172 6.28 -5.23 -2.24
C TYR A 172 7.27 -6.39 -2.34
N VAL A 173 7.50 -7.07 -1.23
CA VAL A 173 8.27 -8.32 -1.21
C VAL A 173 7.38 -9.45 -1.75
N GLY A 174 7.66 -9.93 -2.97
CA GLY A 174 6.85 -10.94 -3.65
C GLY A 174 6.76 -12.29 -2.93
N ASP A 175 7.72 -12.61 -2.06
CA ASP A 175 7.67 -13.82 -1.22
C ASP A 175 6.67 -13.70 -0.05
N ARG A 176 6.24 -12.46 0.28
CA ARG A 176 5.40 -12.16 1.45
C ARG A 176 4.06 -11.54 1.10
N PHE A 177 3.90 -11.07 -0.15
CA PHE A 177 2.73 -10.37 -0.63
C PHE A 177 2.40 -10.77 -2.06
N GLU A 178 1.10 -10.85 -2.38
CA GLU A 178 0.62 -11.14 -3.74
C GLU A 178 -0.62 -10.34 -4.09
N PHE A 179 -0.80 -10.07 -5.37
CA PHE A 179 -2.01 -9.46 -5.92
C PHE A 179 -2.86 -10.54 -6.59
N TYR A 180 -4.15 -10.56 -6.24
CA TYR A 180 -5.12 -11.49 -6.82
C TYR A 180 -6.12 -10.73 -7.67
N LEU A 181 -6.21 -11.11 -8.95
CA LEU A 181 -7.18 -10.58 -9.90
C LEU A 181 -8.09 -11.69 -10.41
N GLU A 182 -9.38 -11.51 -10.27
CA GLU A 182 -10.39 -12.40 -10.83
C GLU A 182 -11.16 -11.68 -11.92
N ASN A 183 -11.06 -12.18 -13.15
CA ASN A 183 -11.85 -11.73 -14.28
C ASN A 183 -13.16 -12.54 -14.36
N LYS A 184 -14.27 -11.83 -14.56
CA LYS A 184 -15.60 -12.44 -14.79
C LYS A 184 -15.92 -12.42 -16.27
#